data_fdd06c25101d331e9623412d8f84b530
#
_entry.id   fdd06c25101d331e9623412d8f84b530
#
_cell.length_a   1.000
_cell.length_b   1.000
_cell.length_c   1.000
_cell.angle_alpha   90.00
_cell.angle_beta   90.00
_cell.angle_gamma   90.00
#
_symmetry.space_group_name_H-M   'P 1'
#
loop_
_entity.id
_entity.type
_entity.pdbx_description
1 polymer ?
#
loop_
_entity_poly.entity_id
_entity_poly.type
_entity_poly.pdbx_seq_one_letter_code
_entity_poly.pdbx_strand_id
1 'polypeptide(L)'
;MSQHTTDQNVLKHIEELVTEEKTLYAKGAVSDAEKARLGKINVELDRCWDLLRQRRALREFGRNPDKAEVRPASVVENYKG
;
A
#
# COMPACT_ATOMS: atom_id res chain seq x y z
N MET A 1 -3.93 22.21 -6.19
CA MET A 1 -2.82 21.29 -6.30
C MET A 1 -3.31 19.90 -6.64
N SER A 2 -2.85 19.41 -7.70
CA SER A 2 -3.32 18.11 -8.13
C SER A 2 -2.73 17.00 -7.28
N GLN A 3 -3.55 16.02 -6.99
CA GLN A 3 -3.18 14.88 -6.18
C GLN A 3 -2.88 13.69 -7.07
N HIS A 4 -2.12 13.91 -8.11
CA HIS A 4 -1.83 12.83 -9.04
C HIS A 4 -1.14 11.68 -8.32
N THR A 5 -1.77 10.54 -8.38
CA THR A 5 -1.17 9.32 -7.88
C THR A 5 -0.37 8.73 -9.03
N THR A 6 0.94 8.79 -8.91
CA THR A 6 1.82 8.18 -9.90
C THR A 6 2.38 6.89 -9.34
N ASP A 7 2.88 6.03 -10.22
CA ASP A 7 3.54 4.82 -9.76
C ASP A 7 4.68 5.15 -8.81
N GLN A 8 5.44 6.20 -9.11
CA GLN A 8 6.55 6.60 -8.26
C GLN A 8 6.09 7.03 -6.87
N ASN A 9 4.98 7.76 -6.80
CA ASN A 9 4.45 8.19 -5.51
C ASN A 9 4.00 7.00 -4.68
N VAL A 10 3.35 6.03 -5.31
CA VAL A 10 2.91 4.83 -4.61
C VAL A 10 4.11 4.02 -4.14
N LEU A 11 5.11 3.85 -5.00
CA LEU A 11 6.32 3.10 -4.65
C LEU A 11 7.08 3.78 -3.50
N LYS A 12 7.15 5.10 -3.51
CA LYS A 12 7.81 5.83 -2.44
C LYS A 12 7.08 5.60 -1.11
N HIS A 13 5.76 5.62 -1.15
CA HIS A 13 4.97 5.38 0.05
C HIS A 13 5.20 3.95 0.58
N ILE A 14 5.28 2.98 -0.33
CA ILE A 14 5.59 1.61 0.04
C ILE A 14 6.96 1.54 0.72
N GLU A 15 7.96 2.22 0.16
CA GLU A 15 9.29 2.24 0.77
C GLU A 15 9.27 2.80 2.18
N GLU A 16 8.51 3.87 2.39
CA GLU A 16 8.39 4.47 3.71
C GLU A 16 7.75 3.51 4.70
N LEU A 17 6.72 2.81 4.26
CA LEU A 17 6.04 1.83 5.12
C LEU A 17 6.94 0.65 5.45
N VAL A 18 7.68 0.16 4.46
CA VAL A 18 8.62 -0.95 4.67
C VAL A 18 9.73 -0.54 5.63
N THR A 19 10.22 0.69 5.49
CA THR A 19 11.26 1.21 6.39
C THR A 19 10.75 1.28 7.82
N GLU A 20 9.53 1.76 8.00
CA GLU A 20 8.93 1.83 9.33
C GLU A 20 8.76 0.43 9.91
N GLU A 21 8.32 -0.51 9.09
CA GLU A 21 8.15 -1.90 9.51
C GLU A 21 9.47 -2.48 10.00
N LYS A 22 10.53 -2.28 9.23
CA LYS A 22 11.86 -2.77 9.61
C LYS A 22 12.35 -2.16 10.91
N THR A 23 12.09 -0.85 11.08
CA THR A 23 12.49 -0.15 12.29
C THR A 23 11.78 -0.74 13.51
N LEU A 24 10.49 -1.05 13.37
CA LEU A 24 9.73 -1.62 14.47
C LEU A 24 10.23 -3.03 14.83
N TYR A 25 10.52 -3.84 13.83
CA TYR A 25 11.03 -5.19 14.08
C TYR A 25 12.44 -5.18 14.65
N ALA A 26 13.23 -4.18 14.31
CA ALA A 26 14.62 -4.10 14.77
C ALA A 26 14.73 -3.88 16.28
N LYS A 27 13.64 -3.43 16.90
CA LYS A 27 13.63 -3.23 18.36
C LYS A 27 13.66 -4.53 19.14
N GLY A 28 13.31 -5.63 18.52
CA GLY A 28 13.27 -6.93 19.16
C GLY A 28 11.97 -7.17 19.87
N ALA A 29 11.77 -6.55 21.04
CA ALA A 29 10.50 -6.68 21.75
C ALA A 29 9.54 -5.63 21.24
N VAL A 30 8.34 -6.07 20.87
CA VAL A 30 7.33 -5.20 20.25
C VAL A 30 6.16 -5.05 21.20
N SER A 31 5.84 -3.82 21.56
CA SER A 31 4.70 -3.55 22.43
C SER A 31 3.39 -3.78 21.69
N ASP A 32 2.28 -3.81 22.47
CA ASP A 32 0.96 -3.98 21.85
C ASP A 32 0.63 -2.84 20.90
N ALA A 33 1.03 -1.61 21.26
CA ALA A 33 0.80 -0.47 20.37
C ALA A 33 1.59 -0.62 19.08
N GLU A 34 2.82 -1.14 19.16
CA GLU A 34 3.65 -1.35 17.99
C GLU A 34 3.11 -2.48 17.12
N LYS A 35 2.56 -3.53 17.74
CA LYS A 35 1.91 -4.60 16.99
C LYS A 35 0.72 -4.08 16.21
N ALA A 36 -0.08 -3.20 16.84
CA ALA A 36 -1.20 -2.58 16.15
C ALA A 36 -0.73 -1.74 14.98
N ARG A 37 0.37 -1.01 15.15
CA ARG A 37 0.95 -0.21 14.07
C ARG A 37 1.41 -1.10 12.93
N LEU A 38 2.08 -2.21 13.25
CA LEU A 38 2.51 -3.16 12.24
C LEU A 38 1.33 -3.72 11.44
N GLY A 39 0.24 -4.00 12.11
CA GLY A 39 -0.97 -4.46 11.43
C GLY A 39 -1.48 -3.43 10.44
N LYS A 40 -1.49 -2.16 10.83
CA LYS A 40 -1.92 -1.08 9.95
C LYS A 40 -0.98 -0.91 8.77
N ILE A 41 0.32 -1.05 9.00
CA ILE A 41 1.30 -0.96 7.92
C ILE A 41 1.06 -2.07 6.90
N ASN A 42 0.81 -3.29 7.34
CA ASN A 42 0.55 -4.40 6.44
C ASN A 42 -0.70 -4.16 5.59
N VAL A 43 -1.76 -3.65 6.20
CA VAL A 43 -3.00 -3.32 5.47
C VAL A 43 -2.72 -2.25 4.43
N GLU A 44 -1.97 -1.23 4.82
CA GLU A 44 -1.66 -0.12 3.93
C GLU A 44 -0.78 -0.59 2.76
N LEU A 45 0.18 -1.47 3.04
CA LEU A 45 1.00 -2.05 1.99
C LEU A 45 0.16 -2.83 0.98
N ASP A 46 -0.78 -3.64 1.47
CA ASP A 46 -1.66 -4.39 0.59
C ASP A 46 -2.46 -3.46 -0.32
N ARG A 47 -2.94 -2.35 0.23
CA ARG A 47 -3.70 -1.37 -0.55
C ARG A 47 -2.82 -0.68 -1.58
N CYS A 48 -1.58 -0.39 -1.23
CA CYS A 48 -0.65 0.24 -2.16
C CYS A 48 -0.32 -0.70 -3.32
N TRP A 49 -0.06 -1.97 -3.02
CA TRP A 49 0.20 -2.95 -4.07
C TRP A 49 -1.02 -3.17 -4.96
N ASP A 50 -2.22 -3.17 -4.36
CA ASP A 50 -3.45 -3.27 -5.12
C ASP A 50 -3.61 -2.08 -6.08
N LEU A 51 -3.31 -0.88 -5.59
CA LEU A 51 -3.40 0.32 -6.41
C LEU A 51 -2.45 0.25 -7.59
N LEU A 52 -1.20 -0.19 -7.36
CA LEU A 52 -0.24 -0.35 -8.44
C LEU A 52 -0.74 -1.36 -9.48
N ARG A 53 -1.34 -2.43 -9.01
CA ARG A 53 -1.88 -3.47 -9.90
C ARG A 53 -3.01 -2.91 -10.77
N GLN A 54 -3.89 -2.11 -10.16
CA GLN A 54 -4.95 -1.44 -10.90
C GLN A 54 -4.40 -0.50 -11.97
N ARG A 55 -3.41 0.31 -11.57
CA ARG A 55 -2.81 1.26 -12.50
C ARG A 55 -2.17 0.54 -13.69
N ARG A 56 -1.50 -0.57 -13.41
CA ARG A 56 -0.88 -1.35 -14.46
C ARG A 56 -1.92 -1.95 -15.39
N ALA A 57 -3.00 -2.48 -14.84
CA ALA A 57 -4.07 -3.06 -15.66
C ALA A 57 -4.71 -2.02 -16.55
N LEU A 58 -4.98 -0.83 -16.01
CA LEU A 58 -5.57 0.24 -16.81
C LEU A 58 -4.65 0.63 -17.96
N ARG A 59 -3.35 0.71 -17.68
CA ARG A 59 -2.38 1.06 -18.70
C ARG A 59 -2.31 0.02 -19.81
N GLU A 60 -2.39 -1.25 -19.44
CA GLU A 60 -2.35 -2.35 -20.41
C GLU A 60 -3.57 -2.36 -21.32
N PHE A 61 -4.70 -1.86 -20.83
CA PHE A 61 -5.91 -1.78 -21.62
C PHE A 61 -6.06 -0.42 -22.31
N GLY A 62 -5.02 0.39 -22.30
CA GLY A 62 -5.06 1.70 -22.94
C GLY A 62 -5.91 2.72 -22.21
N ARG A 63 -6.18 2.46 -20.92
CA ARG A 63 -6.95 3.38 -20.11
C ARG A 63 -6.05 4.22 -19.23
N ASN A 64 -6.61 5.29 -18.68
CA ASN A 64 -5.85 6.20 -17.85
C ASN A 64 -5.58 5.58 -16.48
N PRO A 65 -4.30 5.32 -16.12
CA PRO A 65 -3.97 4.75 -14.82
C PRO A 65 -4.42 5.61 -13.65
N ASP A 66 -4.56 6.91 -13.86
CA ASP A 66 -4.97 7.82 -12.80
C ASP A 66 -6.42 7.58 -12.35
N LYS A 67 -7.15 6.75 -13.06
CA LYS A 67 -8.50 6.37 -12.66
C LYS A 67 -8.51 5.23 -11.65
N ALA A 68 -7.36 4.65 -11.35
CA ALA A 68 -7.28 3.65 -10.30
C ALA A 68 -7.58 4.30 -8.95
N GLU A 69 -8.23 3.55 -8.07
CA GLU A 69 -8.63 4.06 -6.77
C GLU A 69 -8.16 3.13 -5.67
N VAL A 70 -7.83 3.73 -4.52
CA VAL A 70 -7.49 2.95 -3.34
C VAL A 70 -8.77 2.28 -2.85
N ARG A 71 -8.76 0.96 -2.81
CA ARG A 71 -9.92 0.20 -2.39
C ARG A 71 -9.93 0.01 -0.88
N PRO A 72 -11.13 -0.17 -0.28
CA PRO A 72 -11.20 -0.44 1.15
C PRO A 72 -10.39 -1.68 1.53
N ALA A 73 -9.84 -1.65 2.72
CA ALA A 73 -9.02 -2.77 3.20
C ALA A 73 -9.80 -4.08 3.16
N SER A 74 -11.09 -4.03 3.50
CA SER A 74 -11.91 -5.24 3.50
C SER A 74 -11.97 -5.90 2.12
N VAL A 75 -11.96 -5.10 1.06
CA VAL A 75 -11.97 -5.63 -0.30
C VAL A 75 -10.62 -6.25 -0.63
N VAL A 76 -9.54 -5.54 -0.32
CA VAL A 76 -8.19 -6.00 -0.65
C VAL A 76 -7.83 -7.26 0.12
N GLU A 77 -8.14 -7.29 1.41
CA GLU A 77 -7.77 -8.41 2.26
C GLU A 77 -8.60 -9.64 2.03
N ASN A 78 -9.79 -9.49 1.49
CA ASN A 78 -10.64 -10.63 1.13
C ASN A 78 -10.33 -11.15 -0.25
N TYR A 79 -9.40 -10.55 -0.92
CA TYR A 79 -9.00 -10.96 -2.25
C TYR A 79 -8.20 -12.24 -2.14
N LYS A 80 -8.83 -13.34 -2.45
CA LYS A 80 -8.17 -14.65 -2.43
C LYS A 80 -7.81 -14.99 -3.85
N GLY A 81 -6.60 -14.93 -4.13
CA GLY A 81 -6.18 -15.24 -5.48
C GLY A 81 -6.71 -16.57 -5.94
#